data_8403678f7dfeae03679dab44ae282492
#
_entry.id   8403678f7dfeae03679dab44ae282492
#
_cell.length_a   1.000
_cell.length_b   1.000
_cell.length_c   1.000
_cell.angle_alpha   90.00
_cell.angle_beta   90.00
_cell.angle_gamma   90.00
#
_symmetry.space_group_name_H-M   'P 1'
#
loop_
_entity.id
_entity.type
_entity.pdbx_description
1 polymer ?
#
loop_
_entity_poly.entity_id
_entity_poly.type
_entity_poly.pdbx_seq_one_letter_code
_entity_poly.pdbx_strand_id
1 'polypeptide(L)'
;MATDKISKKDQQYITDLQSGNFGKITSALTQLEEDGSIAVLPAIIELLNSTVDDDITKRAYKLLCELKQTTSVPIIIEAIMNKEHASIQEMLLRACWENGLDYSKYLPTFVDIVIHGSFMNAFEAFTVIENMEQAIDEDIANEMASILSNALNSVSTEKESLIKDLIQQFNP
;
A
#
# COMPACT_ATOMS: atom_id res chain seq x y z
N MET A 1 3.35 -24.95 -0.26
CA MET A 1 3.63 -23.62 0.27
C MET A 1 4.46 -23.80 1.53
N ALA A 2 5.73 -23.42 1.50
CA ALA A 2 6.57 -23.46 2.70
C ALA A 2 6.09 -22.33 3.63
N THR A 3 5.48 -22.67 4.73
CA THR A 3 5.31 -21.75 5.85
C THR A 3 6.70 -21.49 6.39
N ASP A 4 7.32 -20.39 5.94
CA ASP A 4 8.56 -19.91 6.54
C ASP A 4 8.29 -19.74 8.04
N LYS A 5 9.01 -20.55 8.81
CA LYS A 5 8.86 -20.55 10.26
C LYS A 5 9.35 -19.19 10.77
N ILE A 6 8.42 -18.37 11.28
CA ILE A 6 8.75 -17.08 11.90
C ILE A 6 9.91 -17.30 12.87
N SER A 7 10.99 -16.53 12.71
CA SER A 7 12.16 -16.66 13.58
C SER A 7 11.79 -16.26 15.03
N LYS A 8 12.57 -16.72 16.00
CA LYS A 8 12.38 -16.28 17.41
C LYS A 8 12.54 -14.77 17.58
N LYS A 9 13.39 -14.17 16.77
CA LYS A 9 13.64 -12.73 16.75
C LYS A 9 12.39 -11.99 16.21
N ASP A 10 11.84 -12.44 15.09
CA ASP A 10 10.62 -11.86 14.51
C ASP A 10 9.43 -12.00 15.48
N GLN A 11 9.29 -13.16 16.13
CA GLN A 11 8.24 -13.35 17.13
C GLN A 11 8.38 -12.38 18.31
N GLN A 12 9.60 -12.05 18.71
CA GLN A 12 9.83 -11.04 19.75
C GLN A 12 9.43 -9.66 19.26
N TYR A 13 9.79 -9.27 18.03
CA TYR A 13 9.37 -8.00 17.44
C TYR A 13 7.85 -7.88 17.37
N ILE A 14 7.16 -8.91 16.89
CA ILE A 14 5.69 -8.93 16.83
C ILE A 14 5.10 -8.72 18.24
N THR A 15 5.63 -9.43 19.25
CA THR A 15 5.18 -9.31 20.63
C THR A 15 5.40 -7.90 21.18
N ASP A 16 6.55 -7.28 20.90
CA ASP A 16 6.88 -5.95 21.39
C ASP A 16 6.04 -4.85 20.69
N LEU A 17 5.78 -4.98 19.38
CA LEU A 17 4.89 -4.08 18.63
C LEU A 17 3.44 -4.14 19.14
N GLN A 18 2.97 -5.31 19.56
CA GLN A 18 1.62 -5.54 20.07
C GLN A 18 1.48 -5.27 21.58
N SER A 19 2.56 -4.93 22.27
CA SER A 19 2.60 -4.84 23.74
C SER A 19 1.82 -3.66 24.34
N GLY A 20 1.47 -2.65 23.52
CA GLY A 20 0.92 -1.38 24.04
C GLY A 20 1.92 -0.55 24.86
N ASN A 21 3.16 -1.01 25.00
CA ASN A 21 4.21 -0.31 25.75
C ASN A 21 5.07 0.54 24.82
N PHE A 22 5.04 1.86 24.99
CA PHE A 22 5.79 2.82 24.15
C PHE A 22 7.27 2.45 24.01
N GLY A 23 7.95 2.17 25.14
CA GLY A 23 9.37 1.85 25.12
C GLY A 23 9.71 0.56 24.37
N LYS A 24 8.87 -0.48 24.48
CA LYS A 24 9.04 -1.73 23.73
C LYS A 24 8.80 -1.53 22.25
N ILE A 25 7.71 -0.81 21.89
CA ILE A 25 7.35 -0.51 20.49
C ILE A 25 8.49 0.29 19.82
N THR A 26 8.94 1.37 20.45
CA THR A 26 10.01 2.21 19.87
C THR A 26 11.34 1.47 19.76
N SER A 27 11.67 0.61 20.72
CA SER A 27 12.86 -0.24 20.64
C SER A 27 12.77 -1.25 19.50
N ALA A 28 11.61 -1.91 19.32
CA ALA A 28 11.39 -2.83 18.22
C ALA A 28 11.49 -2.13 16.85
N LEU A 29 10.86 -0.95 16.70
CA LEU A 29 10.95 -0.15 15.47
C LEU A 29 12.40 0.23 15.15
N THR A 30 13.20 0.65 16.14
CA THR A 30 14.63 0.97 15.94
C THR A 30 15.41 -0.23 15.41
N GLN A 31 15.16 -1.41 15.95
CA GLN A 31 15.86 -2.62 15.50
C GLN A 31 15.39 -3.07 14.11
N LEU A 32 14.11 -2.87 13.77
CA LEU A 32 13.57 -3.19 12.45
C LEU A 32 14.09 -2.26 11.34
N GLU A 33 14.46 -1.02 11.67
CA GLU A 33 15.14 -0.10 10.73
C GLU A 33 16.50 -0.67 10.26
N GLU A 34 17.18 -1.45 11.09
CA GLU A 34 18.48 -2.07 10.75
C GLU A 34 18.34 -3.47 10.16
N ASP A 35 17.48 -4.28 10.75
CA ASP A 35 17.40 -5.71 10.45
C ASP A 35 16.40 -6.10 9.37
N GLY A 36 15.35 -5.33 9.18
CA GLY A 36 14.27 -5.49 8.19
C GLY A 36 13.71 -6.92 8.09
N SER A 37 12.52 -7.18 8.60
CA SER A 37 11.91 -8.51 8.49
C SER A 37 10.51 -8.44 7.88
N ILE A 38 10.33 -9.13 6.76
CA ILE A 38 9.04 -9.22 6.07
C ILE A 38 7.99 -9.95 6.90
N ALA A 39 8.43 -10.90 7.74
CA ALA A 39 7.53 -11.64 8.63
C ALA A 39 6.84 -10.76 9.69
N VAL A 40 7.43 -9.58 9.97
CA VAL A 40 6.89 -8.61 10.94
C VAL A 40 5.98 -7.58 10.27
N LEU A 41 5.98 -7.48 8.93
CA LEU A 41 5.22 -6.48 8.18
C LEU A 41 3.72 -6.43 8.54
N PRO A 42 3.00 -7.55 8.69
CA PRO A 42 1.60 -7.50 9.15
C PRO A 42 1.45 -6.83 10.52
N ALA A 43 2.37 -7.06 11.46
CA ALA A 43 2.31 -6.45 12.78
C ALA A 43 2.62 -4.93 12.75
N ILE A 44 3.45 -4.48 11.81
CA ILE A 44 3.70 -3.04 11.56
C ILE A 44 2.44 -2.38 11.02
N ILE A 45 1.73 -3.02 10.10
CA ILE A 45 0.46 -2.52 9.53
C ILE A 45 -0.61 -2.43 10.63
N GLU A 46 -0.76 -3.46 11.45
CA GLU A 46 -1.69 -3.43 12.58
C GLU A 46 -1.33 -2.36 13.63
N LEU A 47 -0.05 -2.13 13.88
CA LEU A 47 0.40 -1.04 14.73
C LEU A 47 -0.03 0.31 14.17
N LEU A 48 0.15 0.57 12.87
CA LEU A 48 -0.32 1.78 12.19
C LEU A 48 -1.83 1.97 12.32
N ASN A 49 -2.60 0.89 12.18
CA ASN A 49 -4.05 0.92 12.27
C ASN A 49 -4.58 1.19 13.69
N SER A 50 -3.80 0.86 14.71
CA SER A 50 -4.22 0.94 16.12
C SER A 50 -3.59 2.07 16.91
N THR A 51 -2.46 2.63 16.48
CA THR A 51 -1.76 3.69 17.22
C THR A 51 -2.36 5.08 16.94
N VAL A 52 -2.32 5.93 17.96
CA VAL A 52 -2.62 7.36 17.85
C VAL A 52 -1.38 8.23 18.14
N ASP A 53 -0.25 7.60 18.35
CA ASP A 53 1.02 8.27 18.65
C ASP A 53 1.74 8.65 17.36
N ASP A 54 1.99 9.94 17.17
CA ASP A 54 2.58 10.49 15.94
C ASP A 54 4.00 9.99 15.68
N ASP A 55 4.81 9.75 16.72
CA ASP A 55 6.19 9.27 16.57
C ASP A 55 6.20 7.81 16.12
N ILE A 56 5.37 6.97 16.76
CA ILE A 56 5.18 5.58 16.35
C ILE A 56 4.66 5.51 14.92
N THR A 57 3.64 6.32 14.58
CA THR A 57 3.07 6.38 13.23
C THR A 57 4.14 6.72 12.18
N LYS A 58 4.91 7.78 12.40
CA LYS A 58 5.98 8.20 11.46
C LYS A 58 7.03 7.13 11.26
N ARG A 59 7.46 6.48 12.33
CA ARG A 59 8.50 5.46 12.28
C ARG A 59 8.01 4.17 11.62
N ALA A 60 6.82 3.71 11.96
CA ALA A 60 6.20 2.54 11.34
C ALA A 60 5.92 2.80 9.84
N TYR A 61 5.42 3.98 9.48
CA TYR A 61 5.23 4.39 8.08
C TYR A 61 6.54 4.41 7.30
N LYS A 62 7.60 4.97 7.87
CA LYS A 62 8.94 4.98 7.26
C LYS A 62 9.41 3.58 6.87
N LEU A 63 9.17 2.56 7.72
CA LEU A 63 9.51 1.18 7.41
C LEU A 63 8.78 0.66 6.16
N LEU A 64 7.51 1.09 5.92
CA LEU A 64 6.77 0.74 4.70
C LEU A 64 7.36 1.40 3.46
N CYS A 65 7.81 2.66 3.58
CA CYS A 65 8.43 3.41 2.47
C CYS A 65 9.84 2.88 2.11
N GLU A 66 10.52 2.26 3.05
CA GLU A 66 11.87 1.71 2.87
C GLU A 66 11.90 0.23 2.45
N LEU A 67 10.73 -0.40 2.23
CA LEU A 67 10.66 -1.78 1.75
C LEU A 67 11.35 -1.94 0.40
N LYS A 68 12.17 -3.00 0.26
CA LYS A 68 12.90 -3.34 -0.98
C LYS A 68 12.62 -4.75 -1.48
N GLN A 69 11.92 -5.56 -0.69
CA GLN A 69 11.66 -6.95 -1.03
C GLN A 69 10.30 -7.06 -1.74
N THR A 70 10.29 -7.55 -2.97
CA THR A 70 9.06 -7.72 -3.78
C THR A 70 8.04 -8.68 -3.14
N THR A 71 8.48 -9.55 -2.23
CA THR A 71 7.60 -10.44 -1.45
C THR A 71 6.71 -9.67 -0.46
N SER A 72 6.99 -8.39 -0.17
CA SER A 72 6.10 -7.53 0.63
C SER A 72 4.86 -7.05 -0.13
N VAL A 73 4.92 -6.99 -1.47
CA VAL A 73 3.85 -6.46 -2.30
C VAL A 73 2.50 -7.13 -2.04
N PRO A 74 2.36 -8.48 -2.05
CA PRO A 74 1.08 -9.11 -1.75
C PRO A 74 0.52 -8.75 -0.36
N ILE A 75 1.40 -8.61 0.64
CA ILE A 75 1.00 -8.27 2.02
C ILE A 75 0.41 -6.86 2.08
N ILE A 76 1.04 -5.91 1.40
CA ILE A 76 0.54 -4.53 1.33
C ILE A 76 -0.79 -4.46 0.59
N ILE A 77 -0.92 -5.16 -0.53
CA ILE A 77 -2.18 -5.20 -1.30
C ILE A 77 -3.31 -5.82 -0.48
N GLU A 78 -3.05 -6.92 0.24
CA GLU A 78 -4.03 -7.53 1.15
C GLU A 78 -4.46 -6.51 2.22
N ALA A 79 -3.52 -5.77 2.80
CA ALA A 79 -3.82 -4.73 3.78
C ALA A 79 -4.64 -3.57 3.19
N ILE A 80 -4.34 -3.10 1.98
CA ILE A 80 -5.10 -2.06 1.27
C ILE A 80 -6.55 -2.50 1.02
N MET A 81 -6.77 -3.77 0.70
CA MET A 81 -8.09 -4.34 0.41
C MET A 81 -8.87 -4.70 1.68
N ASN A 82 -8.22 -4.73 2.83
CA ASN A 82 -8.88 -5.03 4.11
C ASN A 82 -9.69 -3.82 4.60
N LYS A 83 -11.01 -3.99 4.73
CA LYS A 83 -11.93 -2.93 5.20
C LYS A 83 -11.62 -2.47 6.63
N GLU A 84 -11.00 -3.29 7.45
CA GLU A 84 -10.57 -2.93 8.81
C GLU A 84 -9.42 -1.90 8.80
N HIS A 85 -8.69 -1.78 7.69
CA HIS A 85 -7.63 -0.81 7.49
C HIS A 85 -8.08 0.48 6.78
N ALA A 86 -9.38 0.74 6.69
CA ALA A 86 -9.91 1.91 5.98
C ALA A 86 -9.33 3.24 6.48
N SER A 87 -9.00 3.33 7.78
CA SER A 87 -8.41 4.54 8.39
C SER A 87 -6.97 4.82 7.93
N ILE A 88 -6.24 3.81 7.51
CA ILE A 88 -4.84 3.91 7.06
C ILE A 88 -4.66 3.62 5.56
N GLN A 89 -5.75 3.39 4.82
CA GLN A 89 -5.69 3.00 3.41
C GLN A 89 -4.93 4.03 2.56
N GLU A 90 -5.15 5.34 2.78
CA GLU A 90 -4.41 6.41 2.12
C GLU A 90 -2.90 6.28 2.36
N MET A 91 -2.50 6.04 3.61
CA MET A 91 -1.11 5.88 4.01
C MET A 91 -0.46 4.64 3.37
N LEU A 92 -1.19 3.52 3.29
CA LEU A 92 -0.72 2.31 2.62
C LEU A 92 -0.54 2.52 1.12
N LEU A 93 -1.48 3.20 0.46
CA LEU A 93 -1.39 3.56 -0.96
C LEU A 93 -0.19 4.48 -1.22
N ARG A 94 0.01 5.48 -0.39
CA ARG A 94 1.17 6.37 -0.47
C ARG A 94 2.49 5.63 -0.34
N ALA A 95 2.59 4.69 0.62
CA ALA A 95 3.78 3.88 0.78
C ALA A 95 4.12 3.05 -0.47
N CYS A 96 3.12 2.65 -1.29
CA CYS A 96 3.36 1.89 -2.52
C CYS A 96 4.20 2.67 -3.56
N TRP A 97 3.93 3.95 -3.78
CA TRP A 97 4.73 4.72 -4.73
C TRP A 97 6.03 5.24 -4.09
N GLU A 98 6.07 5.48 -2.78
CA GLU A 98 7.28 5.89 -2.08
C GLU A 98 8.34 4.77 -2.00
N ASN A 99 7.94 3.49 -1.83
CA ASN A 99 8.91 2.39 -1.76
C ASN A 99 9.45 1.97 -3.14
N GLY A 100 8.75 2.31 -4.22
CA GLY A 100 9.17 2.05 -5.60
C GLY A 100 9.19 0.55 -5.97
N LEU A 101 8.40 -0.29 -5.30
CA LEU A 101 8.24 -1.69 -5.66
C LEU A 101 7.32 -1.84 -6.88
N ASP A 102 7.45 -2.94 -7.60
CA ASP A 102 6.60 -3.22 -8.76
C ASP A 102 5.21 -3.72 -8.33
N TYR A 103 4.20 -2.90 -8.56
CA TYR A 103 2.79 -3.18 -8.31
C TYR A 103 1.99 -3.44 -9.60
N SER A 104 2.62 -3.56 -10.76
CA SER A 104 1.97 -3.68 -12.08
C SER A 104 0.95 -4.81 -12.16
N LYS A 105 1.20 -5.94 -11.50
CA LYS A 105 0.26 -7.09 -11.41
C LYS A 105 -1.06 -6.75 -10.70
N TYR A 106 -1.09 -5.66 -9.94
CA TYR A 106 -2.26 -5.22 -9.17
C TYR A 106 -2.90 -3.95 -9.76
N LEU A 107 -2.56 -3.59 -11.02
CA LEU A 107 -3.15 -2.46 -11.72
C LEU A 107 -4.68 -2.42 -11.63
N PRO A 108 -5.44 -3.53 -11.85
CA PRO A 108 -6.89 -3.52 -11.70
C PRO A 108 -7.37 -3.11 -10.31
N THR A 109 -6.64 -3.46 -9.25
CA THR A 109 -6.95 -3.06 -7.87
C THR A 109 -6.83 -1.54 -7.70
N PHE A 110 -5.76 -0.94 -8.22
CA PHE A 110 -5.59 0.51 -8.13
C PHE A 110 -6.61 1.27 -8.98
N VAL A 111 -6.94 0.78 -10.18
CA VAL A 111 -8.01 1.34 -11.02
C VAL A 111 -9.36 1.30 -10.28
N ASP A 112 -9.69 0.20 -9.60
CA ASP A 112 -10.90 0.10 -8.79
C ASP A 112 -10.93 1.14 -7.66
N ILE A 113 -9.79 1.36 -6.99
CA ILE A 113 -9.68 2.38 -5.93
C ILE A 113 -9.81 3.79 -6.51
N VAL A 114 -9.26 4.08 -7.69
CA VAL A 114 -9.45 5.38 -8.37
C VAL A 114 -10.94 5.62 -8.60
N ILE A 115 -11.69 4.62 -9.04
CA ILE A 115 -13.13 4.75 -9.33
C ILE A 115 -13.96 4.87 -8.05
N HIS A 116 -13.76 4.00 -7.09
CA HIS A 116 -14.67 3.80 -5.95
C HIS A 116 -14.17 4.40 -4.63
N GLY A 117 -12.86 4.67 -4.50
CA GLY A 117 -12.27 5.23 -3.28
C GLY A 117 -12.67 6.69 -3.01
N SER A 118 -12.35 7.20 -1.83
CA SER A 118 -12.35 8.63 -1.55
C SER A 118 -11.44 9.39 -2.53
N PHE A 119 -11.57 10.71 -2.62
CA PHE A 119 -10.66 11.48 -3.49
C PHE A 119 -9.18 11.27 -3.14
N MET A 120 -8.83 11.27 -1.85
CA MET A 120 -7.44 11.07 -1.43
C MET A 120 -6.94 9.66 -1.77
N ASN A 121 -7.74 8.63 -1.51
CA ASN A 121 -7.37 7.27 -1.89
C ASN A 121 -7.24 7.12 -3.42
N ALA A 122 -8.14 7.75 -4.19
CA ALA A 122 -8.08 7.76 -5.65
C ALA A 122 -6.82 8.47 -6.15
N PHE A 123 -6.44 9.59 -5.53
CA PHE A 123 -5.23 10.34 -5.88
C PHE A 123 -3.95 9.53 -5.59
N GLU A 124 -3.87 8.90 -4.42
CA GLU A 124 -2.70 8.06 -4.10
C GLU A 124 -2.63 6.81 -5.01
N ALA A 125 -3.77 6.16 -5.31
CA ALA A 125 -3.82 5.04 -6.23
C ALA A 125 -3.43 5.44 -7.68
N PHE A 126 -3.89 6.61 -8.13
CA PHE A 126 -3.46 7.22 -9.38
C PHE A 126 -1.94 7.41 -9.41
N THR A 127 -1.37 7.98 -8.34
CA THR A 127 0.08 8.18 -8.21
C THR A 127 0.85 6.85 -8.27
N VAL A 128 0.32 5.78 -7.66
CA VAL A 128 0.93 4.44 -7.82
C VAL A 128 0.96 4.02 -9.28
N ILE A 129 -0.16 4.19 -10.01
CA ILE A 129 -0.25 3.80 -11.44
C ILE A 129 0.75 4.61 -12.28
N GLU A 130 0.84 5.93 -12.06
CA GLU A 130 1.79 6.79 -12.79
C GLU A 130 3.26 6.43 -12.54
N ASN A 131 3.59 5.87 -11.38
CA ASN A 131 4.93 5.44 -11.02
C ASN A 131 5.24 3.98 -11.39
N MET A 132 4.35 3.28 -12.09
CA MET A 132 4.63 1.94 -12.60
C MET A 132 5.64 2.02 -13.76
N GLU A 133 6.87 1.57 -13.53
CA GLU A 133 7.93 1.56 -14.54
C GLU A 133 7.81 0.38 -15.51
N GLN A 134 7.11 -0.68 -15.14
CA GLN A 134 6.92 -1.87 -15.97
C GLN A 134 5.93 -1.57 -17.11
N ALA A 135 6.28 -2.01 -18.31
CA ALA A 135 5.34 -1.94 -19.43
C ALA A 135 4.07 -2.72 -19.11
N ILE A 136 2.93 -2.02 -19.16
CA ILE A 136 1.62 -2.65 -19.00
C ILE A 136 1.28 -3.36 -20.32
N ASP A 137 0.80 -4.60 -20.22
CA ASP A 137 0.31 -5.35 -21.36
C ASP A 137 -0.80 -4.58 -22.08
N GLU A 138 -0.76 -4.53 -23.43
CA GLU A 138 -1.68 -3.73 -24.24
C GLU A 138 -3.15 -4.16 -24.03
N ASP A 139 -3.41 -5.45 -23.89
CA ASP A 139 -4.78 -5.94 -23.66
C ASP A 139 -5.29 -5.50 -22.28
N ILE A 140 -4.42 -5.53 -21.26
CA ILE A 140 -4.76 -5.05 -19.91
C ILE A 140 -4.96 -3.54 -19.92
N ALA A 141 -4.11 -2.77 -20.61
CA ALA A 141 -4.25 -1.32 -20.73
C ALA A 141 -5.57 -0.94 -21.39
N ASN A 142 -5.94 -1.60 -22.50
CA ASN A 142 -7.21 -1.40 -23.21
C ASN A 142 -8.43 -1.74 -22.33
N GLU A 143 -8.36 -2.82 -21.56
CA GLU A 143 -9.41 -3.21 -20.61
C GLU A 143 -9.59 -2.13 -19.54
N MET A 144 -8.49 -1.68 -18.93
CA MET A 144 -8.54 -0.63 -17.88
C MET A 144 -9.06 0.70 -18.43
N ALA A 145 -8.65 1.09 -19.64
CA ALA A 145 -9.17 2.28 -20.31
C ALA A 145 -10.70 2.20 -20.55
N SER A 146 -11.19 1.02 -20.94
CA SER A 146 -12.63 0.78 -21.13
C SER A 146 -13.40 0.88 -19.81
N ILE A 147 -12.89 0.29 -18.73
CA ILE A 147 -13.48 0.35 -17.38
C ILE A 147 -13.55 1.81 -16.90
N LEU A 148 -12.44 2.56 -17.01
CA LEU A 148 -12.36 3.97 -16.63
C LEU A 148 -13.32 4.84 -17.44
N SER A 149 -13.44 4.61 -18.75
CA SER A 149 -14.35 5.35 -19.65
C SER A 149 -15.81 5.14 -19.25
N ASN A 150 -16.19 3.92 -18.89
CA ASN A 150 -17.53 3.60 -18.42
C ASN A 150 -17.85 4.25 -17.06
N ALA A 151 -16.84 4.35 -16.18
CA ALA A 151 -17.00 4.94 -14.85
C ALA A 151 -17.08 6.48 -14.87
N LEU A 152 -16.57 7.13 -15.91
CA LEU A 152 -16.39 8.58 -15.97
C LEU A 152 -17.68 9.38 -15.67
N ASN A 153 -18.85 8.88 -16.11
CA ASN A 153 -20.14 9.54 -15.88
C ASN A 153 -20.71 9.32 -14.45
N SER A 154 -20.12 8.45 -13.65
CA SER A 154 -20.62 8.06 -12.32
C SER A 154 -19.71 8.51 -11.17
N VAL A 155 -18.54 9.05 -11.47
CA VAL A 155 -17.59 9.55 -10.45
C VAL A 155 -17.84 11.01 -10.09
N SER A 156 -17.30 11.45 -8.96
CA SER A 156 -17.33 12.86 -8.58
C SER A 156 -16.47 13.70 -9.52
N THR A 157 -16.86 14.97 -9.71
CA THR A 157 -16.11 15.92 -10.57
C THR A 157 -14.65 16.05 -10.20
N GLU A 158 -14.31 15.90 -8.91
CA GLU A 158 -12.93 15.96 -8.40
C GLU A 158 -12.05 14.83 -8.97
N LYS A 159 -12.63 13.67 -9.27
CA LYS A 159 -11.91 12.50 -9.81
C LYS A 159 -11.88 12.44 -11.34
N GLU A 160 -12.71 13.24 -12.02
CA GLU A 160 -12.79 13.20 -13.48
C GLU A 160 -11.44 13.43 -14.18
N SER A 161 -10.62 14.37 -13.66
CA SER A 161 -9.30 14.65 -14.26
C SER A 161 -8.36 13.44 -14.14
N LEU A 162 -8.30 12.82 -12.97
CA LEU A 162 -7.46 11.63 -12.74
C LEU A 162 -7.84 10.50 -13.71
N ILE A 163 -9.14 10.27 -13.89
CA ILE A 163 -9.64 9.21 -14.77
C ILE A 163 -9.33 9.54 -16.23
N LYS A 164 -9.49 10.80 -16.68
CA LYS A 164 -9.19 11.22 -18.06
C LYS A 164 -7.69 11.07 -18.35
N ASP A 165 -6.83 11.41 -17.40
CA ASP A 165 -5.38 11.28 -17.56
C ASP A 165 -4.97 9.79 -17.69
N LEU A 166 -5.54 8.90 -16.87
CA LEU A 166 -5.30 7.46 -16.99
C LEU A 166 -5.82 6.88 -18.33
N ILE A 167 -7.00 7.31 -18.80
CA ILE A 167 -7.54 6.87 -20.10
C ILE A 167 -6.57 7.27 -21.22
N GLN A 168 -6.02 8.49 -21.16
CA GLN A 168 -5.03 8.96 -22.14
C GLN A 168 -3.72 8.19 -22.04
N GLN A 169 -3.28 7.83 -20.83
CA GLN A 169 -2.06 7.04 -20.61
C GLN A 169 -2.19 5.62 -21.17
N PHE A 170 -3.36 4.99 -21.02
CA PHE A 170 -3.59 3.63 -21.50
C PHE A 170 -3.95 3.55 -23.00
N ASN A 171 -4.41 4.64 -23.61
CA ASN A 171 -4.73 4.77 -25.05
C ASN A 171 -4.01 5.99 -25.63
N PRO A 172 -2.68 5.98 -25.78
CA PRO A 172 -1.89 7.10 -26.28
C PRO A 172 -2.15 7.45 -27.76
#